data_7fe98fd9ff61264ca2f838f2fb7669d3
#
_entry.id   7fe98fd9ff61264ca2f838f2fb7669d3
#
_cell.length_a   1.000
_cell.length_b   1.000
_cell.length_c   1.000
_cell.angle_alpha   90.00
_cell.angle_beta   90.00
_cell.angle_gamma   90.00
#
_symmetry.space_group_name_H-M   'P 1'
#
loop_
_entity.id
_entity.type
_entity.pdbx_description
1 polymer ?
#
loop_
_entity_poly.entity_id
_entity_poly.type
_entity_poly.pdbx_seq_one_letter_code
_entity_poly.pdbx_strand_id
1 'polypeptide(L)'
;MELGLGEYEARAYLALLESNPVSAYETAKRAGIPTSKVYEVLDRLVTRGIVQSYEDGERKKFVPLDAEQFLDAQSVRLSTTIGELRKGMGELGKAQAVSLVWNVRDYRSLNDYLGTVIDSANNKLLLSAWAEEIPLVRKAVLAAKSRGVQVALVLFGEGDTDLADGLGQIFPHPIGDTLYSEKGGRGITAVSDGKQALVATISGAGAVEGAWSRNAGFVTLAEDYVKHDIYIMKIVERFDADLIRKFGDGYRRLRDVFSDTEEQ
;
A
#
# COMPACT_ATOMS: atom_id res chain seq x y z
N MET A 1 -10.62 -8.34 -14.94
CA MET A 1 -11.95 -8.93 -14.62
C MET A 1 -12.29 -8.80 -13.14
N GLU A 2 -11.78 -7.74 -12.54
CA GLU A 2 -11.84 -7.51 -11.08
C GLU A 2 -13.28 -7.22 -10.58
N LEU A 3 -14.16 -6.74 -11.45
CA LEU A 3 -15.57 -6.45 -11.12
C LEU A 3 -16.54 -7.58 -11.47
N GLY A 4 -16.04 -8.78 -11.74
CA GLY A 4 -16.85 -9.97 -12.02
C GLY A 4 -17.55 -9.97 -13.38
N LEU A 5 -17.16 -9.10 -14.32
CA LEU A 5 -17.59 -9.14 -15.72
C LEU A 5 -16.65 -10.02 -16.54
N GLY A 6 -17.22 -10.88 -17.38
CA GLY A 6 -16.45 -11.56 -18.43
C GLY A 6 -15.98 -10.58 -19.51
N GLU A 7 -14.99 -10.96 -20.31
CA GLU A 7 -14.40 -10.07 -21.33
C GLU A 7 -15.48 -9.51 -22.30
N TYR A 8 -16.35 -10.35 -22.81
CA TYR A 8 -17.42 -9.91 -23.69
C TYR A 8 -18.49 -9.08 -22.99
N GLU A 9 -18.77 -9.36 -21.70
CA GLU A 9 -19.69 -8.56 -20.90
C GLU A 9 -19.15 -7.15 -20.69
N ALA A 10 -17.85 -7.01 -20.37
CA ALA A 10 -17.20 -5.72 -20.22
C ALA A 10 -17.18 -4.93 -21.53
N ARG A 11 -16.83 -5.57 -22.66
CA ARG A 11 -16.85 -4.93 -23.97
C ARG A 11 -18.25 -4.49 -24.38
N ALA A 12 -19.28 -5.31 -24.15
CA ALA A 12 -20.66 -4.96 -24.45
C ALA A 12 -21.14 -3.77 -23.61
N TYR A 13 -20.84 -3.78 -22.31
CA TYR A 13 -21.21 -2.69 -21.41
C TYR A 13 -20.54 -1.35 -21.81
N LEU A 14 -19.24 -1.35 -22.13
CA LEU A 14 -18.53 -0.16 -22.60
C LEU A 14 -19.12 0.37 -23.91
N ALA A 15 -19.39 -0.51 -24.87
CA ALA A 15 -20.02 -0.11 -26.14
C ALA A 15 -21.42 0.49 -25.95
N LEU A 16 -22.16 0.02 -24.97
CA LEU A 16 -23.46 0.58 -24.60
C LEU A 16 -23.32 1.93 -23.90
N LEU A 17 -22.30 2.14 -23.05
CA LEU A 17 -22.04 3.45 -22.43
C LEU A 17 -21.70 4.52 -23.49
N GLU A 18 -20.94 4.15 -24.50
CA GLU A 18 -20.59 5.07 -25.61
C GLU A 18 -21.80 5.43 -26.48
N SER A 19 -22.75 4.51 -26.63
CA SER A 19 -23.88 4.68 -27.54
C SER A 19 -25.07 3.84 -27.08
N ASN A 20 -26.12 4.50 -26.64
CA ASN A 20 -27.38 3.89 -26.23
C ASN A 20 -28.56 4.84 -26.53
N PRO A 21 -29.76 4.31 -26.79
CA PRO A 21 -30.12 2.90 -26.90
C PRO A 21 -29.77 2.28 -28.26
N VAL A 22 -29.19 1.08 -28.24
CA VAL A 22 -28.81 0.37 -29.48
C VAL A 22 -29.30 -1.08 -29.48
N SER A 23 -29.37 -1.68 -30.68
CA SER A 23 -29.75 -3.10 -30.85
C SER A 23 -28.61 -4.05 -30.49
N ALA A 24 -28.92 -5.33 -30.31
CA ALA A 24 -27.90 -6.37 -30.09
C ALA A 24 -26.85 -6.43 -31.24
N TYR A 25 -27.31 -6.25 -32.48
CA TYR A 25 -26.42 -6.25 -33.64
C TYR A 25 -25.43 -5.08 -33.61
N GLU A 26 -25.92 -3.88 -33.30
CA GLU A 26 -25.08 -2.69 -33.16
C GLU A 26 -24.09 -2.82 -31.99
N THR A 27 -24.53 -3.39 -30.88
CA THR A 27 -23.66 -3.69 -29.72
C THR A 27 -22.56 -4.68 -30.14
N ALA A 28 -22.90 -5.75 -30.85
CA ALA A 28 -21.94 -6.75 -31.33
C ALA A 28 -20.85 -6.10 -32.21
N LYS A 29 -21.28 -5.27 -33.17
CA LYS A 29 -20.38 -4.59 -34.10
C LYS A 29 -19.41 -3.63 -33.37
N ARG A 30 -19.92 -2.85 -32.41
CA ARG A 30 -19.11 -1.86 -31.66
C ARG A 30 -18.16 -2.54 -30.67
N ALA A 31 -18.65 -3.56 -29.96
CA ALA A 31 -17.90 -4.29 -28.96
C ALA A 31 -16.91 -5.31 -29.53
N GLY A 32 -16.94 -5.57 -30.85
CA GLY A 32 -16.13 -6.64 -31.47
C GLY A 32 -16.50 -8.04 -30.95
N ILE A 33 -17.80 -8.27 -30.69
CA ILE A 33 -18.33 -9.54 -30.19
C ILE A 33 -18.97 -10.28 -31.37
N PRO A 34 -18.75 -11.61 -31.51
CA PRO A 34 -19.48 -12.40 -32.50
C PRO A 34 -20.99 -12.29 -32.33
N THR A 35 -21.72 -12.06 -33.42
CA THR A 35 -23.20 -11.90 -33.39
C THR A 35 -23.91 -13.10 -32.80
N SER A 36 -23.32 -14.29 -32.95
CA SER A 36 -23.85 -15.53 -32.33
C SER A 36 -23.77 -15.54 -30.80
N LYS A 37 -22.91 -14.70 -30.20
CA LYS A 37 -22.72 -14.65 -28.74
C LYS A 37 -23.32 -13.43 -28.08
N VAL A 38 -23.60 -12.34 -28.83
CA VAL A 38 -24.03 -11.07 -28.25
C VAL A 38 -25.33 -11.17 -27.48
N TYR A 39 -26.29 -11.98 -27.95
CA TYR A 39 -27.58 -12.15 -27.28
C TYR A 39 -27.41 -12.81 -25.89
N GLU A 40 -26.59 -13.85 -25.80
CA GLU A 40 -26.26 -14.49 -24.54
C GLU A 40 -25.54 -13.54 -23.56
N VAL A 41 -24.62 -12.71 -24.08
CA VAL A 41 -23.90 -11.70 -23.29
C VAL A 41 -24.86 -10.64 -22.77
N LEU A 42 -25.72 -10.09 -23.63
CA LEU A 42 -26.69 -9.08 -23.25
C LEU A 42 -27.74 -9.62 -22.27
N ASP A 43 -28.18 -10.85 -22.45
CA ASP A 43 -29.14 -11.50 -21.55
C ASP A 43 -28.55 -11.69 -20.15
N ARG A 44 -27.28 -12.06 -20.04
CA ARG A 44 -26.56 -12.10 -18.76
C ARG A 44 -26.44 -10.72 -18.12
N LEU A 45 -26.14 -9.68 -18.87
CA LEU A 45 -26.07 -8.30 -18.36
C LEU A 45 -27.44 -7.80 -17.90
N VAL A 46 -28.52 -8.15 -18.60
CA VAL A 46 -29.90 -7.85 -18.21
C VAL A 46 -30.28 -8.59 -16.92
N THR A 47 -30.01 -9.90 -16.86
CA THR A 47 -30.25 -10.71 -15.66
C THR A 47 -29.53 -10.17 -14.43
N ARG A 48 -28.35 -9.60 -14.61
CA ARG A 48 -27.56 -8.98 -13.54
C ARG A 48 -27.96 -7.54 -13.22
N GLY A 49 -28.93 -6.97 -13.94
CA GLY A 49 -29.41 -5.59 -13.76
C GLY A 49 -28.41 -4.52 -14.21
N ILE A 50 -27.38 -4.89 -14.97
CA ILE A 50 -26.33 -3.98 -15.49
C ILE A 50 -26.79 -3.31 -16.79
N VAL A 51 -27.70 -3.93 -17.50
CA VAL A 51 -28.31 -3.45 -18.74
C VAL A 51 -29.81 -3.66 -18.63
N GLN A 52 -30.59 -2.70 -19.14
CA GLN A 52 -32.02 -2.84 -19.34
C GLN A 52 -32.32 -3.02 -20.82
N SER A 53 -33.40 -3.75 -21.11
CA SER A 53 -33.87 -3.90 -22.48
C SER A 53 -35.33 -3.47 -22.57
N TYR A 54 -35.69 -2.82 -23.67
CA TYR A 54 -37.08 -2.48 -24.01
C TYR A 54 -37.33 -2.70 -25.49
N GLU A 55 -38.59 -2.79 -25.87
CA GLU A 55 -38.99 -2.95 -27.28
C GLU A 55 -39.27 -1.56 -27.88
N ASP A 56 -38.61 -1.30 -29.02
CA ASP A 56 -38.81 -0.11 -29.85
C ASP A 56 -39.32 -0.55 -31.22
N GLY A 57 -40.62 -0.64 -31.36
CA GLY A 57 -41.29 -1.29 -32.49
C GLY A 57 -41.00 -2.79 -32.53
N GLU A 58 -40.50 -3.26 -33.66
CA GLU A 58 -40.13 -4.68 -33.82
C GLU A 58 -38.68 -5.02 -33.31
N ARG A 59 -37.97 -4.07 -32.72
CA ARG A 59 -36.58 -4.22 -32.34
C ARG A 59 -36.34 -4.05 -30.85
N LYS A 60 -35.67 -5.04 -30.25
CA LYS A 60 -35.22 -4.96 -28.88
C LYS A 60 -34.00 -4.04 -28.79
N LYS A 61 -34.07 -3.01 -27.94
CA LYS A 61 -33.02 -2.05 -27.65
C LYS A 61 -32.47 -2.26 -26.24
N PHE A 62 -31.20 -1.88 -26.02
CA PHE A 62 -30.49 -2.07 -24.77
C PHE A 62 -29.95 -0.71 -24.29
N VAL A 63 -30.05 -0.50 -22.98
CA VAL A 63 -29.58 0.70 -22.29
C VAL A 63 -28.76 0.25 -21.07
N PRO A 64 -27.52 0.72 -20.91
CA PRO A 64 -26.69 0.36 -19.76
C PRO A 64 -27.17 1.12 -18.51
N LEU A 65 -26.92 0.54 -17.33
CA LEU A 65 -26.87 1.28 -16.10
C LEU A 65 -25.77 2.33 -16.20
N ASP A 66 -25.98 3.52 -15.65
CA ASP A 66 -24.95 4.55 -15.58
C ASP A 66 -23.68 4.06 -14.90
N ALA A 67 -22.51 4.57 -15.34
CA ALA A 67 -21.22 4.07 -14.87
C ALA A 67 -21.03 4.27 -13.37
N GLU A 68 -21.44 5.42 -12.82
CA GLU A 68 -21.33 5.71 -11.38
C GLU A 68 -22.25 4.78 -10.58
N GLN A 69 -23.51 4.61 -11.04
CA GLN A 69 -24.47 3.71 -10.40
C GLN A 69 -23.99 2.25 -10.43
N PHE A 70 -23.34 1.83 -11.54
CA PHE A 70 -22.74 0.50 -11.63
C PHE A 70 -21.59 0.33 -10.64
N LEU A 71 -20.68 1.30 -10.53
CA LEU A 71 -19.54 1.25 -9.60
C LEU A 71 -19.99 1.27 -8.14
N ASP A 72 -20.99 2.10 -7.81
CA ASP A 72 -21.58 2.14 -6.47
C ASP A 72 -22.23 0.80 -6.10
N ALA A 73 -22.99 0.20 -7.00
CA ALA A 73 -23.60 -1.11 -6.79
C ALA A 73 -22.55 -2.21 -6.58
N GLN A 74 -21.43 -2.18 -7.32
CA GLN A 74 -20.34 -3.13 -7.13
C GLN A 74 -19.63 -2.91 -5.78
N SER A 75 -19.41 -1.67 -5.38
CA SER A 75 -18.81 -1.32 -4.08
C SER A 75 -19.62 -1.86 -2.91
N VAL A 76 -20.92 -1.64 -2.93
CA VAL A 76 -21.84 -2.16 -1.91
C VAL A 76 -21.82 -3.70 -1.88
N ARG A 77 -21.88 -4.34 -3.04
CA ARG A 77 -21.86 -5.81 -3.14
C ARG A 77 -20.57 -6.41 -2.59
N LEU A 78 -19.42 -5.84 -2.96
CA LEU A 78 -18.11 -6.27 -2.46
C LEU A 78 -18.01 -6.09 -0.94
N SER A 79 -18.46 -4.95 -0.42
CA SER A 79 -18.46 -4.66 1.02
C SER A 79 -19.31 -5.66 1.80
N THR A 80 -20.49 -6.00 1.28
CA THR A 80 -21.37 -7.01 1.89
C THR A 80 -20.73 -8.39 1.90
N THR A 81 -20.19 -8.84 0.75
CA THR A 81 -19.50 -10.14 0.63
C THR A 81 -18.31 -10.24 1.58
N ILE A 82 -17.48 -9.17 1.65
CA ILE A 82 -16.35 -9.11 2.59
C ILE A 82 -16.85 -9.18 4.03
N GLY A 83 -17.96 -8.51 4.36
CA GLY A 83 -18.57 -8.55 5.69
C GLY A 83 -19.03 -9.96 6.09
N GLU A 84 -19.68 -10.67 5.18
CA GLU A 84 -20.13 -12.06 5.39
C GLU A 84 -18.95 -13.03 5.54
N LEU A 85 -17.94 -12.92 4.67
CA LEU A 85 -16.72 -13.73 4.76
C LEU A 85 -15.98 -13.47 6.07
N ARG A 86 -15.90 -12.20 6.50
CA ARG A 86 -15.23 -11.82 7.75
C ARG A 86 -15.92 -12.45 8.98
N LYS A 87 -17.26 -12.55 8.99
CA LYS A 87 -18.03 -13.25 10.03
C LYS A 87 -17.75 -14.74 9.99
N GLY A 88 -17.89 -15.39 8.84
CA GLY A 88 -17.68 -16.83 8.70
C GLY A 88 -16.24 -17.27 9.02
N MET A 89 -15.25 -16.52 8.57
CA MET A 89 -13.83 -16.82 8.83
C MET A 89 -13.43 -16.52 10.28
N GLY A 90 -14.06 -15.54 10.94
CA GLY A 90 -13.81 -15.22 12.35
C GLY A 90 -14.18 -16.37 13.28
N GLU A 91 -15.15 -17.21 12.92
CA GLU A 91 -15.53 -18.40 13.66
C GLU A 91 -14.54 -19.56 13.45
N LEU A 92 -13.90 -19.63 12.27
CA LEU A 92 -12.90 -20.65 11.94
C LEU A 92 -11.51 -20.30 12.49
N GLY A 93 -11.21 -19.02 12.69
CA GLY A 93 -9.87 -18.47 12.98
C GLY A 93 -9.42 -18.54 14.44
N LYS A 94 -10.02 -19.34 15.32
CA LYS A 94 -9.50 -19.59 16.69
C LYS A 94 -8.32 -20.56 16.75
N ALA A 95 -7.70 -20.88 15.61
CA ALA A 95 -6.41 -21.57 15.58
C ALA A 95 -5.34 -20.68 16.23
N GLN A 96 -4.50 -21.27 17.10
CA GLN A 96 -3.36 -20.62 17.73
C GLN A 96 -2.66 -19.70 16.75
N ALA A 97 -2.48 -18.44 17.09
CA ALA A 97 -1.76 -17.48 16.27
C ALA A 97 -0.31 -17.96 16.12
N VAL A 98 -0.04 -18.74 15.09
CA VAL A 98 1.31 -19.12 14.74
C VAL A 98 2.02 -17.83 14.32
N SER A 99 3.06 -17.49 15.07
CA SER A 99 3.85 -16.27 14.88
C SER A 99 4.76 -16.45 13.66
N LEU A 100 4.17 -16.34 12.46
CA LEU A 100 4.89 -16.53 11.19
C LEU A 100 5.53 -15.23 10.71
N VAL A 101 6.61 -15.38 9.96
CA VAL A 101 7.23 -14.31 9.18
C VAL A 101 6.78 -14.48 7.73
N TRP A 102 6.12 -13.48 7.19
CA TRP A 102 5.60 -13.48 5.83
C TRP A 102 6.53 -12.71 4.91
N ASN A 103 6.94 -13.32 3.81
CA ASN A 103 7.82 -12.68 2.85
C ASN A 103 7.08 -11.61 2.04
N VAL A 104 7.77 -10.49 1.81
CA VAL A 104 7.35 -9.38 0.95
C VAL A 104 8.32 -9.35 -0.23
N ARG A 105 7.84 -9.55 -1.47
CA ARG A 105 8.71 -9.77 -2.64
C ARG A 105 8.46 -8.81 -3.80
N ASP A 106 7.48 -7.93 -3.71
CA ASP A 106 7.13 -6.98 -4.75
C ASP A 106 6.46 -5.73 -4.14
N TYR A 107 6.37 -4.67 -4.95
CA TYR A 107 5.76 -3.40 -4.52
C TYR A 107 4.29 -3.51 -4.12
N ARG A 108 3.53 -4.42 -4.73
CA ARG A 108 2.13 -4.61 -4.39
C ARG A 108 2.00 -5.19 -2.98
N SER A 109 2.71 -6.28 -2.71
CA SER A 109 2.73 -6.88 -1.37
C SER A 109 3.33 -5.93 -0.32
N LEU A 110 4.35 -5.14 -0.67
CA LEU A 110 4.88 -4.09 0.19
C LEU A 110 3.80 -3.08 0.58
N ASN A 111 3.07 -2.54 -0.40
CA ASN A 111 2.01 -1.57 -0.17
C ASN A 111 0.86 -2.16 0.68
N ASP A 112 0.44 -3.38 0.39
CA ASP A 112 -0.64 -4.06 1.10
C ASP A 112 -0.28 -4.30 2.58
N TYR A 113 0.94 -4.75 2.86
CA TYR A 113 1.40 -4.96 4.23
C TYR A 113 1.72 -3.66 4.97
N LEU A 114 2.24 -2.62 4.30
CA LEU A 114 2.39 -1.29 4.88
C LEU A 114 1.02 -0.73 5.30
N GLY A 115 0.03 -0.80 4.42
CA GLY A 115 -1.35 -0.44 4.75
C GLY A 115 -1.86 -1.20 5.97
N THR A 116 -1.67 -2.53 6.01
CA THR A 116 -2.07 -3.38 7.14
C THR A 116 -1.43 -2.93 8.46
N VAL A 117 -0.11 -2.65 8.48
CA VAL A 117 0.61 -2.18 9.67
C VAL A 117 0.11 -0.81 10.10
N ILE A 118 0.01 0.15 9.18
CA ILE A 118 -0.39 1.53 9.47
C ILE A 118 -1.85 1.61 9.94
N ASP A 119 -2.75 0.89 9.29
CA ASP A 119 -4.18 0.91 9.61
C ASP A 119 -4.49 0.25 10.96
N SER A 120 -3.67 -0.71 11.37
CA SER A 120 -3.82 -1.38 12.67
C SER A 120 -3.33 -0.56 13.87
N ALA A 121 -2.59 0.53 13.63
CA ALA A 121 -2.08 1.38 14.70
C ALA A 121 -3.23 2.09 15.41
N ASN A 122 -3.24 1.98 16.75
CA ASN A 122 -4.21 2.64 17.63
C ASN A 122 -3.57 3.70 18.53
N ASN A 123 -2.29 3.54 18.88
CA ASN A 123 -1.59 4.45 19.79
C ASN A 123 -0.31 5.02 19.16
N LYS A 124 0.56 4.16 18.64
CA LYS A 124 1.90 4.54 18.19
C LYS A 124 2.23 3.88 16.86
N LEU A 125 2.81 4.68 15.98
CA LEU A 125 3.36 4.23 14.70
C LEU A 125 4.80 4.72 14.59
N LEU A 126 5.74 3.80 14.46
CA LEU A 126 7.14 4.09 14.15
C LEU A 126 7.38 3.76 12.69
N LEU A 127 7.97 4.70 11.98
CA LEU A 127 8.33 4.58 10.58
C LEU A 127 9.80 4.93 10.37
N SER A 128 10.43 4.24 9.45
CA SER A 128 11.72 4.58 8.87
C SER A 128 11.57 4.41 7.36
N ALA A 129 11.74 5.47 6.60
CA ALA A 129 11.50 5.46 5.15
C ALA A 129 12.37 6.47 4.43
N TRP A 130 12.56 6.28 3.13
CA TRP A 130 13.18 7.25 2.25
C TRP A 130 12.13 8.21 1.68
N ALA A 131 12.57 9.38 1.25
CA ALA A 131 11.68 10.41 0.71
C ALA A 131 10.84 9.89 -0.47
N GLU A 132 11.41 9.00 -1.29
CA GLU A 132 10.76 8.39 -2.45
C GLU A 132 9.58 7.47 -2.06
N GLU A 133 9.60 6.89 -0.85
CA GLU A 133 8.54 6.02 -0.35
C GLU A 133 7.45 6.78 0.44
N ILE A 134 7.65 8.07 0.73
CA ILE A 134 6.65 8.87 1.45
C ILE A 134 5.29 8.91 0.73
N PRO A 135 5.21 9.09 -0.61
CA PRO A 135 3.92 9.05 -1.32
C PRO A 135 3.15 7.74 -1.09
N LEU A 136 3.85 6.61 -0.93
CA LEU A 136 3.26 5.29 -0.69
C LEU A 136 2.50 5.23 0.66
N VAL A 137 3.06 5.83 1.70
CA VAL A 137 2.53 5.74 3.07
C VAL A 137 1.69 6.95 3.49
N ARG A 138 1.81 8.09 2.79
CA ARG A 138 1.26 9.38 3.20
C ARG A 138 -0.23 9.31 3.55
N LYS A 139 -1.05 8.78 2.66
CA LYS A 139 -2.51 8.70 2.86
C LYS A 139 -2.88 7.89 4.10
N ALA A 140 -2.27 6.73 4.28
CA ALA A 140 -2.53 5.84 5.41
C ALA A 140 -2.05 6.47 6.74
N VAL A 141 -0.88 7.11 6.74
CA VAL A 141 -0.33 7.80 7.92
C VAL A 141 -1.21 8.97 8.34
N LEU A 142 -1.69 9.79 7.41
CA LEU A 142 -2.62 10.88 7.72
C LEU A 142 -3.93 10.35 8.31
N ALA A 143 -4.46 9.25 7.77
CA ALA A 143 -5.63 8.57 8.33
C ALA A 143 -5.37 8.00 9.73
N ALA A 144 -4.18 7.44 10.00
CA ALA A 144 -3.80 7.00 11.34
C ALA A 144 -3.72 8.19 12.32
N LYS A 145 -3.13 9.32 11.92
CA LYS A 145 -3.10 10.53 12.73
C LYS A 145 -4.50 11.08 13.04
N SER A 146 -5.42 11.07 12.07
CA SER A 146 -6.81 11.50 12.33
C SER A 146 -7.52 10.63 13.36
N ARG A 147 -7.07 9.39 13.57
CA ARG A 147 -7.49 8.50 14.66
C ARG A 147 -6.82 8.78 16.01
N GLY A 148 -5.88 9.75 16.08
CA GLY A 148 -5.14 10.09 17.29
C GLY A 148 -3.83 9.30 17.48
N VAL A 149 -3.36 8.58 16.46
CA VAL A 149 -2.10 7.81 16.53
C VAL A 149 -0.91 8.77 16.57
N GLN A 150 0.01 8.55 17.50
CA GLN A 150 1.29 9.25 17.56
C GLN A 150 2.25 8.64 16.54
N VAL A 151 2.75 9.46 15.63
CA VAL A 151 3.66 9.02 14.56
C VAL A 151 5.05 9.61 14.76
N ALA A 152 6.09 8.75 14.70
CA ALA A 152 7.48 9.15 14.59
C ALA A 152 8.08 8.55 13.32
N LEU A 153 8.70 9.40 12.50
CA LEU A 153 9.26 9.05 11.19
C LEU A 153 10.75 9.41 11.13
N VAL A 154 11.60 8.42 10.93
CA VAL A 154 12.98 8.62 10.47
C VAL A 154 12.96 8.74 8.95
N LEU A 155 13.40 9.90 8.44
CA LEU A 155 13.37 10.22 7.02
C LEU A 155 14.78 10.21 6.44
N PHE A 156 15.01 9.38 5.42
CA PHE A 156 16.27 9.31 4.69
C PHE A 156 16.17 9.99 3.32
N GLY A 157 17.33 10.37 2.79
CA GLY A 157 17.47 11.02 1.48
C GLY A 157 17.36 12.54 1.54
N GLU A 158 17.86 13.20 0.49
CA GLU A 158 17.82 14.67 0.31
C GLU A 158 16.48 15.12 -0.29
N GLY A 159 15.41 14.39 -0.05
CA GLY A 159 14.08 14.73 -0.57
C GLY A 159 13.47 15.93 0.13
N ASP A 160 12.51 16.52 -0.56
CA ASP A 160 11.66 17.60 -0.06
C ASP A 160 10.98 17.17 1.25
N THR A 161 11.44 17.72 2.37
CA THR A 161 10.82 17.46 3.70
C THR A 161 9.35 17.84 3.71
N ASP A 162 8.91 18.71 2.78
CA ASP A 162 7.51 19.10 2.61
C ASP A 162 6.62 17.89 2.25
N LEU A 163 7.17 16.86 1.60
CA LEU A 163 6.44 15.61 1.35
C LEU A 163 6.07 14.87 2.65
N ALA A 164 6.85 15.03 3.70
CA ALA A 164 6.60 14.44 5.00
C ALA A 164 5.81 15.36 5.94
N ASP A 165 5.51 16.59 5.51
CA ASP A 165 4.76 17.56 6.30
C ASP A 165 3.41 17.01 6.77
N GLY A 166 3.14 17.25 8.03
CA GLY A 166 1.90 16.80 8.65
C GLY A 166 1.88 15.33 9.05
N LEU A 167 2.90 14.50 8.72
CA LEU A 167 2.88 13.07 9.02
C LEU A 167 3.15 12.72 10.50
N GLY A 168 3.77 13.59 11.27
CA GLY A 168 4.06 13.37 12.68
C GLY A 168 5.34 14.05 13.12
N GLN A 169 6.05 13.47 14.07
CA GLN A 169 7.38 13.92 14.44
C GLN A 169 8.40 13.33 13.47
N ILE A 170 9.10 14.18 12.73
CA ILE A 170 10.06 13.79 11.69
C ILE A 170 11.48 13.93 12.23
N PHE A 171 12.30 12.94 11.95
CA PHE A 171 13.72 12.87 12.29
C PHE A 171 14.53 12.68 10.99
N PRO A 172 15.03 13.78 10.36
CA PRO A 172 15.86 13.67 9.16
C PRO A 172 17.18 12.96 9.46
N HIS A 173 17.54 11.97 8.65
CA HIS A 173 18.77 11.22 8.85
C HIS A 173 19.95 11.89 8.10
N PRO A 174 21.06 12.26 8.80
CA PRO A 174 22.09 13.14 8.23
C PRO A 174 23.00 12.48 7.19
N ILE A 175 23.01 11.15 7.07
CA ILE A 175 23.92 10.38 6.18
C ILE A 175 23.17 9.45 5.23
N GLY A 176 21.98 9.86 4.75
CA GLY A 176 21.14 9.04 3.88
C GLY A 176 21.88 8.47 2.67
N ASP A 177 22.58 9.28 1.89
CA ASP A 177 23.29 8.86 0.67
C ASP A 177 24.38 7.82 0.94
N THR A 178 25.09 7.97 2.06
CA THR A 178 26.09 6.99 2.46
C THR A 178 25.43 5.64 2.78
N LEU A 179 24.33 5.64 3.49
CA LEU A 179 23.59 4.43 3.83
C LEU A 179 22.99 3.75 2.60
N TYR A 180 22.57 4.52 1.60
CA TYR A 180 22.11 3.97 0.33
C TYR A 180 23.20 3.14 -0.35
N SER A 181 24.42 3.70 -0.45
CA SER A 181 25.53 3.01 -1.09
C SER A 181 26.00 1.77 -0.31
N GLU A 182 25.99 1.84 1.01
CA GLU A 182 26.37 0.73 1.89
C GLU A 182 25.37 -0.43 1.87
N LYS A 183 24.07 -0.12 1.84
CA LYS A 183 22.99 -1.13 1.90
C LYS A 183 22.54 -1.62 0.52
N GLY A 184 23.00 -1.00 -0.56
CA GLY A 184 22.60 -1.36 -1.92
C GLY A 184 21.14 -1.07 -2.27
N GLY A 185 20.48 -0.21 -1.50
CA GLY A 185 19.08 0.14 -1.73
C GLY A 185 18.45 0.92 -0.57
N ARG A 186 17.16 1.22 -0.72
CA ARG A 186 16.37 1.94 0.28
C ARG A 186 15.67 0.97 1.22
N GLY A 187 15.78 1.23 2.52
CA GLY A 187 15.06 0.48 3.54
C GLY A 187 13.73 1.14 3.91
N ILE A 188 12.72 0.32 4.20
CA ILE A 188 11.49 0.79 4.81
C ILE A 188 11.14 -0.09 6.00
N THR A 189 10.85 0.52 7.15
CA THR A 189 10.41 -0.16 8.36
C THR A 189 9.17 0.51 8.91
N ALA A 190 8.17 -0.27 9.27
CA ALA A 190 6.95 0.18 9.91
C ALA A 190 6.62 -0.69 11.11
N VAL A 191 6.34 -0.10 12.27
CA VAL A 191 5.96 -0.81 13.51
C VAL A 191 4.74 -0.16 14.12
N SER A 192 3.69 -0.93 14.37
CA SER A 192 2.47 -0.46 15.01
C SER A 192 2.29 -1.04 16.41
N ASP A 193 2.16 -0.17 17.41
CA ASP A 193 1.84 -0.48 18.82
C ASP A 193 2.75 -1.56 19.46
N GLY A 194 3.93 -1.85 18.90
CA GLY A 194 4.78 -2.97 19.33
C GLY A 194 4.16 -4.36 19.10
N LYS A 195 3.18 -4.48 18.19
CA LYS A 195 2.41 -5.71 17.95
C LYS A 195 2.67 -6.36 16.61
N GLN A 196 3.03 -5.58 15.63
CA GLN A 196 3.43 -6.06 14.30
C GLN A 196 4.40 -5.10 13.63
N ALA A 197 5.22 -5.65 12.76
CA ALA A 197 6.22 -4.91 12.02
C ALA A 197 6.34 -5.40 10.58
N LEU A 198 6.75 -4.48 9.72
CA LEU A 198 7.23 -4.74 8.38
C LEU A 198 8.64 -4.17 8.26
N VAL A 199 9.54 -4.93 7.67
CA VAL A 199 10.88 -4.49 7.29
C VAL A 199 11.13 -4.94 5.86
N ALA A 200 11.53 -4.02 4.99
CA ALA A 200 11.84 -4.34 3.60
C ALA A 200 12.98 -3.48 3.07
N THR A 201 13.67 -3.99 2.06
CA THR A 201 14.65 -3.27 1.25
C THR A 201 14.17 -3.20 -0.19
N ILE A 202 14.35 -2.05 -0.80
CA ILE A 202 14.03 -1.78 -2.20
C ILE A 202 15.36 -1.53 -2.89
N SER A 203 15.79 -2.44 -3.75
CA SER A 203 17.05 -2.33 -4.49
C SER A 203 17.00 -1.18 -5.50
N GLY A 204 18.17 -0.73 -6.00
CA GLY A 204 18.26 0.27 -7.06
C GLY A 204 17.55 -0.14 -8.36
N ALA A 205 17.36 -1.43 -8.60
CA ALA A 205 16.60 -1.97 -9.73
C ALA A 205 15.09 -2.07 -9.45
N GLY A 206 14.62 -1.66 -8.25
CA GLY A 206 13.22 -1.70 -7.87
C GLY A 206 12.72 -3.06 -7.35
N ALA A 207 13.61 -4.04 -7.16
CA ALA A 207 13.23 -5.30 -6.53
C ALA A 207 13.01 -5.09 -5.03
N VAL A 208 11.96 -5.70 -4.50
CA VAL A 208 11.59 -5.63 -3.09
C VAL A 208 11.90 -6.95 -2.42
N GLU A 209 12.58 -6.90 -1.28
CA GLU A 209 12.80 -8.04 -0.41
C GLU A 209 12.55 -7.62 1.03
N GLY A 210 11.64 -8.32 1.70
CA GLY A 210 11.27 -7.95 3.05
C GLY A 210 10.43 -8.98 3.75
N ALA A 211 9.99 -8.62 4.95
CA ALA A 211 9.17 -9.45 5.80
C ALA A 211 8.16 -8.63 6.61
N TRP A 212 6.98 -9.20 6.79
CA TRP A 212 5.98 -8.75 7.75
C TRP A 212 5.73 -9.82 8.81
N SER A 213 5.59 -9.41 10.06
CA SER A 213 5.35 -10.37 11.14
C SER A 213 4.66 -9.74 12.36
N ARG A 214 4.02 -10.61 13.14
CA ARG A 214 3.58 -10.38 14.52
C ARG A 214 4.44 -11.13 15.53
N ASN A 215 5.56 -11.73 15.09
CA ASN A 215 6.51 -12.38 15.98
C ASN A 215 7.12 -11.35 16.92
N ALA A 216 7.04 -11.57 18.24
CA ALA A 216 7.49 -10.61 19.24
C ALA A 216 8.98 -10.25 19.06
N GLY A 217 9.85 -11.23 18.80
CA GLY A 217 11.28 -10.99 18.58
C GLY A 217 11.54 -10.12 17.33
N PHE A 218 10.86 -10.42 16.22
CA PHE A 218 10.95 -9.62 15.00
C PHE A 218 10.44 -8.19 15.22
N VAL A 219 9.31 -8.04 15.89
CA VAL A 219 8.71 -6.73 16.20
C VAL A 219 9.62 -5.91 17.10
N THR A 220 10.16 -6.52 18.16
CA THR A 220 11.10 -5.85 19.07
C THR A 220 12.33 -5.35 18.34
N LEU A 221 12.94 -6.21 17.49
CA LEU A 221 14.11 -5.83 16.72
C LEU A 221 13.82 -4.66 15.77
N ALA A 222 12.70 -4.70 15.06
CA ALA A 222 12.28 -3.63 14.15
C ALA A 222 11.98 -2.32 14.91
N GLU A 223 11.35 -2.43 16.09
CA GLU A 223 11.06 -1.28 16.94
C GLU A 223 12.33 -0.63 17.48
N ASP A 224 13.26 -1.44 17.97
CA ASP A 224 14.53 -0.97 18.50
C ASP A 224 15.39 -0.34 17.39
N TYR A 225 15.38 -0.90 16.18
CA TYR A 225 16.06 -0.30 15.03
C TYR A 225 15.60 1.16 14.81
N VAL A 226 14.29 1.40 14.69
CA VAL A 226 13.77 2.77 14.48
C VAL A 226 14.02 3.67 15.67
N LYS A 227 13.89 3.16 16.90
CA LYS A 227 14.15 3.94 18.12
C LYS A 227 15.62 4.32 18.25
N HIS A 228 16.55 3.42 17.93
CA HIS A 228 17.98 3.72 17.97
C HIS A 228 18.36 4.80 16.96
N ASP A 229 17.82 4.75 15.73
CA ASP A 229 18.00 5.84 14.79
C ASP A 229 17.50 7.17 15.37
N ILE A 230 16.31 7.21 15.97
CA ILE A 230 15.77 8.40 16.62
C ILE A 230 16.68 8.90 17.76
N TYR A 231 17.26 8.00 18.58
CA TYR A 231 18.20 8.39 19.63
C TYR A 231 19.45 9.00 19.04
N ILE A 232 19.99 8.40 18.00
CA ILE A 232 21.18 8.92 17.29
C ILE A 232 20.86 10.31 16.72
N MET A 233 19.70 10.50 16.04
CA MET A 233 19.30 11.81 15.50
C MET A 233 19.23 12.87 16.58
N LYS A 234 18.65 12.57 17.74
CA LYS A 234 18.58 13.52 18.87
C LYS A 234 19.95 13.85 19.46
N ILE A 235 20.91 12.94 19.41
CA ILE A 235 22.29 13.18 19.84
C ILE A 235 22.99 14.05 18.80
N VAL A 236 22.89 13.68 17.52
CA VAL A 236 23.49 14.42 16.42
C VAL A 236 22.98 15.86 16.39
N GLU A 237 21.67 16.09 16.44
CA GLU A 237 21.06 17.41 16.46
C GLU A 237 21.66 18.34 17.52
N ARG A 238 22.05 17.80 18.68
CA ARG A 238 22.56 18.57 19.81
C ARG A 238 24.08 18.72 19.85
N PHE A 239 24.79 17.76 19.27
CA PHE A 239 26.25 17.65 19.42
C PHE A 239 26.99 17.54 18.08
N ASP A 240 26.37 17.91 16.98
CA ASP A 240 26.89 17.73 15.61
C ASP A 240 28.34 18.17 15.46
N ALA A 241 28.66 19.44 15.82
CA ALA A 241 30.01 20.00 15.70
C ALA A 241 31.05 19.21 16.54
N ASP A 242 30.68 18.73 17.72
CA ASP A 242 31.55 17.96 18.59
C ASP A 242 31.77 16.54 18.06
N LEU A 243 30.72 15.95 17.51
CA LEU A 243 30.79 14.64 16.87
C LEU A 243 31.64 14.66 15.61
N ILE A 244 31.47 15.66 14.72
CA ILE A 244 32.29 15.83 13.53
C ILE A 244 33.74 16.02 13.91
N ARG A 245 34.03 16.90 14.89
CA ARG A 245 35.39 17.12 15.38
C ARG A 245 36.05 15.84 15.89
N LYS A 246 35.31 15.00 16.62
CA LYS A 246 35.85 13.77 17.22
C LYS A 246 35.87 12.59 16.26
N PHE A 247 34.87 12.44 15.42
CA PHE A 247 34.67 11.23 14.61
C PHE A 247 34.80 11.45 13.09
N GLY A 248 35.09 12.69 12.67
CA GLY A 248 35.27 13.08 11.27
C GLY A 248 33.96 13.33 10.54
N ASP A 249 34.07 13.85 9.31
CA ASP A 249 32.92 14.19 8.47
C ASP A 249 32.03 12.96 8.24
N GLY A 250 30.71 13.17 8.32
CA GLY A 250 29.73 12.09 8.19
C GLY A 250 29.87 11.03 9.27
N TYR A 251 30.51 11.34 10.39
CA TYR A 251 30.70 10.44 11.55
C TYR A 251 31.37 9.12 11.19
N ARG A 252 32.26 9.11 10.18
CA ARG A 252 32.84 7.90 9.57
C ARG A 252 33.48 6.95 10.57
N ARG A 253 34.12 7.47 11.65
CA ARG A 253 34.74 6.63 12.68
C ARG A 253 33.71 5.90 13.54
N LEU A 254 32.53 6.47 13.77
CA LEU A 254 31.44 5.78 14.48
C LEU A 254 30.81 4.67 13.64
N ARG A 255 30.90 4.75 12.31
CA ARG A 255 30.36 3.73 11.39
C ARG A 255 31.27 2.54 11.19
N ASP A 256 32.57 2.70 11.48
CA ASP A 256 33.52 1.60 11.49
C ASP A 256 33.41 0.83 12.82
N VAL A 257 32.50 -0.14 12.82
CA VAL A 257 32.19 -0.95 14.02
C VAL A 257 33.29 -1.92 14.42
N PHE A 258 34.33 -2.11 13.59
CA PHE A 258 35.40 -3.06 13.83
C PHE A 258 36.72 -2.38 14.21
N SER A 259 36.85 -1.09 14.04
CA SER A 259 38.02 -0.32 14.46
C SER A 259 37.60 0.83 15.38
N ASP A 260 37.97 0.75 16.64
CA ASP A 260 37.84 1.83 17.64
C ASP A 260 39.23 2.38 17.94
N THR A 261 39.92 2.87 16.93
CA THR A 261 41.20 3.53 17.11
C THR A 261 40.99 4.98 17.55
N GLU A 262 41.01 5.21 18.87
CA GLU A 262 41.39 6.53 19.38
C GLU A 262 42.85 6.79 18.94
N GLU A 263 43.05 7.62 17.93
CA GLU A 263 44.35 8.24 17.71
C GLU A 263 44.63 9.12 18.94
N GLN A 264 45.63 8.70 19.71
CA GLN A 264 46.25 9.46 20.83
C GLN A 264 46.82 10.78 20.35
#